data_2543b0c3330ad1deebe21efb92879abd
#
_entry.id   2543b0c3330ad1deebe21efb92879abd
#
_cell.length_a   1.000
_cell.length_b   1.000
_cell.length_c   1.000
_cell.angle_alpha   90.00
_cell.angle_beta   90.00
_cell.angle_gamma   90.00
#
_symmetry.space_group_name_H-M   'P 1'
#
loop_
_entity.id
_entity.type
_entity.pdbx_description
1 polymer ?
#
loop_
_entity_poly.entity_id
_entity_poly.type
_entity_poly.pdbx_seq_one_letter_code
_entity_poly.pdbx_strand_id
1 'polypeptide(L)'
;METIRNIFTIIEKKRAKIVFFIIFSSILLAFLELIGIAAIPIYLSFLLNPEIFMEKFTLVNLAFLKKIDKDNLLIFGSISIFIFFLLKNLYSSLNIYLTEKMFMNVRIETSLKLLNKYLKKNYDFFLNKNFSIIVRNVTNET
;
A
#
# COMPACT_ATOMS: atom_id res chain seq x y z
N MET A 1 -24.80 4.83 -2.12
CA MET A 1 -24.46 5.31 -0.76
C MET A 1 -24.77 4.31 0.35
N GLU A 2 -25.81 3.48 0.23
CA GLU A 2 -26.13 2.44 1.23
C GLU A 2 -25.07 1.35 1.36
N THR A 3 -24.44 0.94 0.27
CA THR A 3 -23.42 -0.11 0.26
C THR A 3 -22.19 0.27 1.10
N ILE A 4 -21.73 1.52 1.02
CA ILE A 4 -20.59 2.02 1.81
C ILE A 4 -20.96 2.07 3.30
N ARG A 5 -22.19 2.49 3.64
CA ARG A 5 -22.68 2.54 5.03
C ARG A 5 -22.79 1.13 5.64
N ASN A 6 -23.20 0.15 4.84
CA ASN A 6 -23.30 -1.25 5.28
C ASN A 6 -21.91 -1.89 5.51
N ILE A 7 -20.90 -1.52 4.73
CA ILE A 7 -19.52 -1.96 4.94
C ILE A 7 -18.97 -1.42 6.27
N PHE A 8 -19.23 -0.14 6.57
CA PHE A 8 -18.79 0.47 7.84
C PHE A 8 -19.51 -0.08 9.08
N THR A 9 -20.74 -0.58 8.95
CA THR A 9 -21.47 -1.22 10.07
C THR A 9 -20.99 -2.65 10.34
N ILE A 10 -20.41 -3.33 9.36
CA ILE A 10 -19.84 -4.68 9.50
C ILE A 10 -18.45 -4.63 10.16
N ILE A 11 -17.73 -3.53 9.98
CA ILE A 11 -16.39 -3.33 10.55
C ILE A 11 -16.55 -2.79 11.98
N GLU A 12 -16.21 -3.59 12.98
CA GLU A 12 -16.15 -3.14 14.37
C GLU A 12 -15.30 -1.87 14.49
N LYS A 13 -15.72 -0.91 15.34
CA LYS A 13 -15.05 0.39 15.54
C LYS A 13 -13.53 0.29 15.72
N LYS A 14 -13.05 -0.82 16.28
CA LYS A 14 -11.63 -1.09 16.49
C LYS A 14 -10.88 -1.31 15.18
N ARG A 15 -11.52 -1.86 14.16
CA ARG A 15 -10.95 -2.13 12.84
C ARG A 15 -11.02 -0.93 11.90
N ALA A 16 -11.99 -0.05 12.09
CA ALA A 16 -12.09 1.17 11.31
C ALA A 16 -10.81 2.01 11.38
N LYS A 17 -10.14 2.05 12.55
CA LYS A 17 -8.84 2.73 12.71
C LYS A 17 -7.72 2.08 11.88
N ILE A 18 -7.70 0.74 11.83
CA ILE A 18 -6.69 -0.01 11.06
C ILE A 18 -6.91 0.20 9.56
N VAL A 19 -8.17 0.14 9.10
CA VAL A 19 -8.53 0.43 7.71
C VAL A 19 -8.12 1.84 7.32
N PHE A 20 -8.42 2.82 8.15
CA PHE A 20 -8.02 4.21 7.91
C PHE A 20 -6.50 4.37 7.82
N PHE A 21 -5.76 3.70 8.73
CA PHE A 21 -4.30 3.72 8.70
C PHE A 21 -3.74 3.10 7.42
N ILE A 22 -4.30 1.97 6.96
CA ILE A 22 -3.87 1.31 5.71
C ILE A 22 -4.16 2.20 4.50
N ILE A 23 -5.34 2.84 4.43
CA ILE A 23 -5.69 3.76 3.36
C ILE A 23 -4.70 4.94 3.34
N PHE A 24 -4.44 5.54 4.49
CA PHE A 24 -3.48 6.64 4.60
C PHE A 24 -2.07 6.22 4.18
N SER A 25 -1.61 5.05 4.65
CA SER A 25 -0.32 4.46 4.27
C SER A 25 -0.22 4.19 2.77
N SER A 26 -1.32 3.72 2.14
CA SER A 26 -1.35 3.48 0.69
C SER A 26 -1.29 4.77 -0.13
N ILE A 27 -1.94 5.84 0.35
CA ILE A 27 -1.83 7.17 -0.28
C ILE A 27 -0.40 7.67 -0.19
N LEU A 28 0.24 7.54 0.97
CA LEU A 28 1.65 7.91 1.15
C LEU A 28 2.56 7.11 0.22
N LEU A 29 2.30 5.80 0.08
CA LEU A 29 3.02 4.94 -0.86
C LEU A 29 2.90 5.43 -2.30
N ALA A 30 1.69 5.80 -2.74
CA ALA A 30 1.46 6.35 -4.08
C ALA A 30 2.28 7.63 -4.33
N PHE A 31 2.38 8.52 -3.35
CA PHE A 31 3.26 9.69 -3.45
C PHE A 31 4.73 9.31 -3.57
N LEU A 32 5.21 8.35 -2.79
CA LEU A 32 6.59 7.85 -2.90
C LEU A 32 6.86 7.19 -4.25
N GLU A 33 5.87 6.54 -4.86
CA GLU A 33 5.98 5.98 -6.21
C GLU A 33 6.13 7.07 -7.26
N LEU A 34 5.32 8.13 -7.19
CA LEU A 34 5.43 9.28 -8.10
C LEU A 34 6.81 9.95 -7.99
N ILE A 35 7.32 10.16 -6.76
CA ILE A 35 8.66 10.69 -6.54
C ILE A 35 9.71 9.76 -7.14
N GLY A 36 9.58 8.44 -6.96
CA GLY A 36 10.49 7.45 -7.52
C GLY A 36 10.54 7.49 -9.04
N ILE A 37 9.38 7.59 -9.71
CA ILE A 37 9.30 7.69 -11.17
C ILE A 37 9.95 9.01 -11.65
N ALA A 38 9.72 10.12 -10.96
CA ALA A 38 10.29 11.42 -11.31
C ALA A 38 11.80 11.49 -11.05
N ALA A 39 12.30 10.78 -10.05
CA ALA A 39 13.71 10.79 -9.67
C ALA A 39 14.65 10.26 -10.78
N ILE A 40 14.19 9.26 -11.56
CA ILE A 40 15.02 8.63 -12.61
C ILE A 40 15.37 9.63 -13.72
N PRO A 41 14.42 10.31 -14.41
CA PRO A 41 14.75 11.27 -15.45
C PRO A 41 15.50 12.49 -14.91
N ILE A 42 15.21 12.92 -13.67
CA ILE A 42 15.95 14.01 -13.01
C ILE A 42 17.41 13.62 -12.83
N TYR A 43 17.68 12.42 -12.36
CA TYR A 43 19.04 11.90 -12.19
C TYR A 43 19.77 11.71 -13.52
N LEU A 44 19.10 11.20 -14.55
CA LEU A 44 19.66 11.09 -15.90
C LEU A 44 20.03 12.47 -16.47
N SER A 45 19.18 13.46 -16.27
CA SER A 45 19.45 14.84 -16.68
C SER A 45 20.67 15.41 -15.97
N PHE A 46 20.85 15.09 -14.70
CA PHE A 46 22.04 15.45 -13.92
C PHE A 46 23.32 14.76 -14.44
N LEU A 47 23.24 13.48 -14.78
CA LEU A 47 24.36 12.71 -15.34
C LEU A 47 24.82 13.26 -16.69
N LEU A 48 23.86 13.61 -17.57
CA LEU A 48 24.17 14.08 -18.92
C LEU A 48 24.74 15.51 -18.92
N ASN A 49 24.19 16.39 -18.11
CA ASN A 49 24.56 17.81 -18.09
C ASN A 49 24.56 18.38 -16.66
N PRO A 50 25.58 18.06 -15.85
CA PRO A 50 25.60 18.49 -14.45
C PRO A 50 25.63 20.01 -14.27
N GLU A 51 26.23 20.73 -15.23
CA GLU A 51 26.34 22.21 -15.17
C GLU A 51 24.99 22.89 -15.34
N ILE A 52 24.23 22.49 -16.37
CA ILE A 52 22.89 23.03 -16.66
C ILE A 52 21.92 22.66 -15.55
N PHE A 53 22.07 21.45 -14.97
CA PHE A 53 21.25 21.01 -13.86
C PHE A 53 21.49 21.88 -12.62
N MET A 54 22.76 22.13 -12.28
CA MET A 54 23.13 22.96 -11.13
C MET A 54 22.66 24.41 -11.28
N GLU A 55 22.68 24.97 -12.50
CA GLU A 55 22.22 26.33 -12.78
C GLU A 55 20.69 26.46 -12.60
N LYS A 56 19.91 25.48 -13.04
CA LYS A 56 18.45 25.45 -12.86
C LYS A 56 18.00 25.21 -11.42
N PHE A 57 18.78 24.49 -10.63
CA PHE A 57 18.48 24.17 -9.23
C PHE A 57 19.04 25.19 -8.22
N THR A 58 19.64 26.30 -8.68
CA THR A 58 20.08 27.40 -7.80
C THR A 58 18.93 28.08 -7.04
N LEU A 59 17.68 27.82 -7.37
CA LEU A 59 16.50 28.27 -6.61
C LEU A 59 16.40 27.63 -5.21
N VAL A 60 16.99 26.48 -5.00
CA VAL A 60 17.12 25.85 -3.68
C VAL A 60 18.55 26.15 -3.22
N ASN A 61 18.70 26.92 -2.16
CA ASN A 61 19.94 27.47 -1.62
C ASN A 61 20.94 26.38 -1.17
N LEU A 62 21.32 25.50 -2.12
CA LEU A 62 22.28 24.41 -1.95
C LEU A 62 23.72 24.88 -2.17
N ALA A 63 24.08 26.03 -1.57
CA ALA A 63 25.46 26.56 -1.57
C ALA A 63 26.48 25.51 -1.08
N PHE A 64 26.01 24.50 -0.34
CA PHE A 64 26.83 23.39 0.13
C PHE A 64 27.28 22.46 -1.01
N LEU A 65 26.47 22.29 -2.06
CA LEU A 65 26.81 21.41 -3.19
C LEU A 65 27.84 22.02 -4.15
N LYS A 66 27.98 23.34 -4.19
CA LYS A 66 29.00 24.02 -5.02
C LYS A 66 30.44 23.75 -4.56
N LYS A 67 30.63 23.22 -3.36
CA LYS A 67 31.96 22.94 -2.76
C LYS A 67 32.42 21.50 -2.98
N ILE A 68 31.55 20.63 -3.55
CA ILE A 68 31.82 19.20 -3.72
C ILE A 68 32.28 18.96 -5.14
N ASP A 69 33.35 18.20 -5.31
CA ASP A 69 33.90 17.77 -6.60
C ASP A 69 32.81 17.03 -7.42
N LYS A 70 32.81 17.21 -8.75
CA LYS A 70 31.79 16.62 -9.65
C LYS A 70 31.68 15.10 -9.48
N ASP A 71 32.80 14.41 -9.34
CA ASP A 71 32.84 12.95 -9.18
C ASP A 71 32.19 12.49 -7.86
N ASN A 72 32.48 13.20 -6.79
CA ASN A 72 31.88 12.94 -5.48
C ASN A 72 30.36 13.20 -5.50
N LEU A 73 29.92 14.22 -6.23
CA LEU A 73 28.50 14.57 -6.36
C LEU A 73 27.71 13.48 -7.11
N LEU A 74 28.32 12.89 -8.15
CA LEU A 74 27.76 11.75 -8.88
C LEU A 74 27.61 10.52 -7.99
N ILE A 75 28.66 10.18 -7.22
CA ILE A 75 28.63 9.04 -6.28
C ILE A 75 27.58 9.24 -5.20
N PHE A 76 27.52 10.42 -4.58
CA PHE A 76 26.50 10.72 -3.56
C PHE A 76 25.08 10.68 -4.12
N GLY A 77 24.87 11.20 -5.35
CA GLY A 77 23.58 11.13 -6.04
C GLY A 77 23.12 9.70 -6.28
N SER A 78 24.04 8.85 -6.79
CA SER A 78 23.76 7.43 -7.03
C SER A 78 23.41 6.69 -5.75
N ILE A 79 24.18 6.89 -4.68
CA ILE A 79 23.95 6.27 -3.38
C ILE A 79 22.61 6.73 -2.80
N SER A 80 22.31 8.04 -2.88
CA SER A 80 21.06 8.61 -2.38
C SER A 80 19.84 8.01 -3.06
N ILE A 81 19.86 7.88 -4.39
CA ILE A 81 18.78 7.23 -5.16
C ILE A 81 18.65 5.77 -4.78
N PHE A 82 19.76 5.05 -4.68
CA PHE A 82 19.74 3.64 -4.27
C PHE A 82 19.09 3.44 -2.91
N ILE A 83 19.49 4.25 -1.91
CA ILE A 83 18.92 4.22 -0.56
C ILE A 83 17.42 4.56 -0.59
N PHE A 84 17.04 5.59 -1.37
CA PHE A 84 15.63 5.97 -1.51
C PHE A 84 14.78 4.81 -2.05
N PHE A 85 15.22 4.17 -3.13
CA PHE A 85 14.49 3.03 -3.71
C PHE A 85 14.45 1.82 -2.76
N LEU A 86 15.52 1.57 -2.03
CA LEU A 86 15.57 0.50 -1.03
C LEU A 86 14.55 0.75 0.08
N LEU A 87 14.54 1.95 0.67
CA LEU A 87 13.59 2.33 1.72
C LEU A 87 12.14 2.33 1.22
N LYS A 88 11.89 2.87 0.02
CA LYS A 88 10.58 2.84 -0.62
C LYS A 88 10.07 1.42 -0.81
N ASN A 89 10.90 0.51 -1.34
CA ASN A 89 10.50 -0.87 -1.57
C ASN A 89 10.27 -1.63 -0.27
N LEU A 90 11.07 -1.37 0.76
CA LEU A 90 10.85 -1.93 2.10
C LEU A 90 9.50 -1.46 2.68
N TYR A 91 9.21 -0.16 2.57
CA TYR A 91 7.93 0.40 3.00
C TYR A 91 6.75 -0.18 2.22
N SER A 92 6.88 -0.34 0.89
CA SER A 92 5.88 -0.98 0.03
C SER A 92 5.58 -2.42 0.47
N SER A 93 6.63 -3.20 0.70
CA SER A 93 6.50 -4.59 1.17
C SER A 93 5.78 -4.68 2.52
N LEU A 94 6.10 -3.80 3.46
CA LEU A 94 5.42 -3.73 4.75
C LEU A 94 3.94 -3.35 4.61
N ASN A 95 3.63 -2.39 3.75
CA ASN A 95 2.25 -1.97 3.49
C ASN A 95 1.41 -3.09 2.88
N ILE A 96 1.96 -3.82 1.90
CA ILE A 96 1.31 -4.99 1.29
C ILE A 96 1.06 -6.06 2.37
N TYR A 97 2.07 -6.40 3.18
CA TYR A 97 1.94 -7.40 4.24
C TYR A 97 0.83 -7.04 5.25
N LEU A 98 0.78 -5.79 5.70
CA LEU A 98 -0.26 -5.32 6.63
C LEU A 98 -1.66 -5.37 6.01
N THR A 99 -1.76 -5.01 4.75
CA THR A 99 -3.02 -5.03 3.98
C THR A 99 -3.52 -6.47 3.83
N GLU A 100 -2.68 -7.39 3.37
CA GLU A 100 -3.02 -8.80 3.22
C GLU A 100 -3.41 -9.44 4.55
N LYS A 101 -2.66 -9.20 5.61
CA LYS A 101 -2.98 -9.69 6.95
C LYS A 101 -4.35 -9.21 7.42
N MET A 102 -4.69 -7.97 7.14
CA MET A 102 -6.00 -7.42 7.48
C MET A 102 -7.12 -8.09 6.66
N PHE A 103 -6.95 -8.24 5.34
CA PHE A 103 -7.92 -8.92 4.48
C PHE A 103 -8.15 -10.37 4.93
N MET A 104 -7.08 -11.10 5.24
CA MET A 104 -7.19 -12.47 5.76
C MET A 104 -8.00 -12.53 7.06
N ASN A 105 -7.76 -11.62 7.99
CA ASN A 105 -8.51 -11.57 9.26
C ASN A 105 -10.01 -11.28 9.03
N VAL A 106 -10.33 -10.33 8.12
CA VAL A 106 -11.72 -10.01 7.78
C VAL A 106 -12.39 -11.21 7.11
N ARG A 107 -11.70 -11.87 6.19
CA ARG A 107 -12.20 -13.07 5.49
C ARG A 107 -12.53 -14.18 6.48
N ILE A 108 -11.59 -14.55 7.36
CA ILE A 108 -11.80 -15.60 8.36
C ILE A 108 -13.00 -15.28 9.26
N GLU A 109 -13.11 -14.05 9.73
CA GLU A 109 -14.22 -13.67 10.61
C GLU A 109 -15.57 -13.70 9.89
N THR A 110 -15.60 -13.24 8.63
CA THR A 110 -16.83 -13.28 7.82
C THR A 110 -17.25 -14.72 7.55
N SER A 111 -16.29 -15.59 7.20
CA SER A 111 -16.55 -17.03 7.03
C SER A 111 -17.10 -17.67 8.30
N LEU A 112 -16.52 -17.36 9.47
CA LEU A 112 -17.00 -17.89 10.75
C LEU A 112 -18.40 -17.35 11.10
N LYS A 113 -18.69 -16.09 10.85
CA LYS A 113 -20.03 -15.50 11.06
C LYS A 113 -21.08 -16.17 10.16
N LEU A 114 -20.73 -16.42 8.89
CA LEU A 114 -21.60 -17.11 7.95
C LEU A 114 -21.85 -18.58 8.38
N LEU A 115 -20.79 -19.29 8.73
CA LEU A 115 -20.87 -20.67 9.21
C LEU A 115 -21.76 -20.75 10.46
N ASN A 116 -21.55 -19.90 11.44
CA ASN A 116 -22.36 -19.84 12.65
C ASN A 116 -23.85 -19.50 12.36
N LYS A 117 -24.10 -18.66 11.36
CA LYS A 117 -25.46 -18.35 10.91
C LYS A 117 -26.13 -19.55 10.25
N TYR A 118 -25.39 -20.32 9.47
CA TYR A 118 -25.90 -21.57 8.88
C TYR A 118 -26.18 -22.63 9.95
N LEU A 119 -25.25 -22.84 10.88
CA LEU A 119 -25.41 -23.84 11.96
C LEU A 119 -26.65 -23.60 12.87
N LYS A 120 -27.08 -22.33 12.95
CA LYS A 120 -28.30 -21.96 13.71
C LYS A 120 -29.60 -22.12 12.92
N LYS A 121 -29.57 -22.59 11.66
CA LYS A 121 -30.75 -22.81 10.83
C LYS A 121 -31.38 -24.17 11.18
N ASN A 122 -32.72 -24.26 11.01
CA ASN A 122 -33.46 -25.49 11.22
C ASN A 122 -33.07 -26.57 10.19
N TYR A 123 -33.25 -27.84 10.52
CA TYR A 123 -32.93 -29.00 9.67
C TYR A 123 -33.57 -28.93 8.29
N ASP A 124 -34.81 -28.43 8.18
CA ASP A 124 -35.54 -28.25 6.91
C ASP A 124 -34.79 -27.36 5.91
N PHE A 125 -33.99 -26.43 6.39
CA PHE A 125 -33.15 -25.58 5.54
C PHE A 125 -32.07 -26.39 4.82
N PHE A 126 -31.51 -27.39 5.47
CA PHE A 126 -30.47 -28.27 4.90
C PHE A 126 -31.00 -29.32 3.95
N LEU A 127 -32.25 -29.77 4.15
CA LEU A 127 -32.92 -30.70 3.23
C LEU A 127 -33.20 -30.10 1.85
N ASN A 128 -33.48 -28.79 1.81
CA ASN A 128 -33.87 -28.08 0.60
C ASN A 128 -32.66 -27.33 -0.09
N LYS A 129 -31.47 -27.41 0.48
CA LYS A 129 -30.27 -26.77 -0.11
C LYS A 129 -29.10 -27.74 -0.25
N ASN A 130 -28.48 -27.70 -1.41
CA ASN A 130 -27.30 -28.51 -1.68
C ASN A 130 -26.14 -28.03 -0.76
N PHE A 131 -25.58 -28.94 0.03
CA PHE A 131 -24.51 -28.69 0.97
C PHE A 131 -23.28 -28.06 0.31
N SER A 132 -22.98 -28.42 -0.95
CA SER A 132 -21.88 -27.83 -1.73
C SER A 132 -22.00 -26.32 -1.91
N ILE A 133 -23.24 -25.79 -2.02
CA ILE A 133 -23.48 -24.35 -2.13
C ILE A 133 -23.15 -23.66 -0.82
N ILE A 134 -23.49 -24.26 0.32
CA ILE A 134 -23.21 -23.73 1.64
C ILE A 134 -21.70 -23.66 1.86
N VAL A 135 -20.98 -24.73 1.54
CA VAL A 135 -19.50 -24.77 1.64
C VAL A 135 -18.88 -23.71 0.74
N ARG A 136 -19.30 -23.62 -0.53
CA ARG A 136 -18.79 -22.62 -1.46
C ARG A 136 -18.99 -21.19 -0.95
N ASN A 137 -20.16 -20.87 -0.43
CA ASN A 137 -20.46 -19.53 0.10
C ASN A 137 -19.60 -19.18 1.33
N VAL A 138 -19.26 -20.17 2.17
CA VAL A 138 -18.41 -19.95 3.35
C VAL A 138 -16.92 -19.84 2.97
N THR A 139 -16.47 -20.55 1.92
CA THR A 139 -15.05 -20.63 1.57
C THR A 139 -14.62 -19.71 0.44
N ASN A 140 -15.46 -19.49 -0.57
CA ASN A 140 -15.07 -18.79 -1.81
C ASN A 140 -15.73 -17.43 -1.99
N GLU A 141 -16.85 -17.14 -1.31
CA GLU A 141 -17.58 -15.86 -1.45
C GLU A 141 -17.34 -14.91 -0.27
N THR A 142 -16.39 -15.24 0.61
CA THR A 142 -15.88 -14.38 1.68
C THR A 142 -14.44 -13.99 1.38
#